data_8e22e6a7f44ac47c60d2c095734c96ac
#
_entry.id   8e22e6a7f44ac47c60d2c095734c96ac
#
_cell.length_a   1.000
_cell.length_b   1.000
_cell.length_c   1.000
_cell.angle_alpha   90.00
_cell.angle_beta   90.00
_cell.angle_gamma   90.00
#
_symmetry.space_group_name_H-M   'P 1'
#
loop_
_entity.id
_entity.type
_entity.pdbx_description
1 polymer ?
#
loop_
_entity_poly.entity_id
_entity_poly.type
_entity_poly.pdbx_seq_one_letter_code
_entity_poly.pdbx_strand_id
1 'polypeptide(L)'
;MKIPRILLAAGASGSGKTLITCGLLQAFVNRGLKTASFKCGPDYIDPMFHSRVIGTKSRNLDTFFTSEKITRGIFQKNASGCDISVMEGVMGYYDGMGLDTAKASSYDVAAALQIPVVLVVSARGSALSLAALVKGFLEFKKESRIRGILLNRVSAMLYPVSYTHL
;
A
#
# COMPACT_ATOMS: atom_id res chain seq x y z
N MET A 1 2.30 21.51 -6.64
CA MET A 1 1.13 20.77 -7.15
C MET A 1 0.87 19.59 -6.22
N LYS A 2 -0.35 19.41 -5.70
CA LYS A 2 -0.69 18.23 -4.89
C LYS A 2 -0.99 17.08 -5.85
N ILE A 3 -0.18 16.03 -5.81
CA ILE A 3 -0.42 14.80 -6.59
C ILE A 3 -1.22 13.85 -5.69
N PRO A 4 -2.48 13.52 -6.04
CA PRO A 4 -3.27 12.54 -5.30
C PRO A 4 -2.55 11.18 -5.27
N ARG A 5 -2.45 10.58 -4.08
CA ARG A 5 -1.68 9.36 -3.89
C ARG A 5 -2.17 8.54 -2.71
N ILE A 6 -2.06 7.23 -2.84
CA ILE A 6 -2.41 6.27 -1.79
C ILE A 6 -1.42 5.09 -1.83
N LEU A 7 -1.10 4.54 -0.67
CA LEU A 7 -0.31 3.32 -0.55
C LEU A 7 -1.17 2.20 0.03
N LEU A 8 -1.22 1.06 -0.64
CA LEU A 8 -1.82 -0.17 -0.14
C LEU A 8 -0.72 -1.00 0.53
N ALA A 9 -0.78 -1.09 1.84
CA ALA A 9 0.13 -1.91 2.64
C ALA A 9 -0.62 -3.10 3.26
N ALA A 10 0.08 -4.01 3.90
CA ALA A 10 -0.54 -5.08 4.68
C ALA A 10 0.29 -5.45 5.90
N GLY A 11 -0.32 -6.17 6.83
CA GLY A 11 0.38 -6.66 8.02
C GLY A 11 1.37 -7.79 7.71
N ALA A 12 1.17 -8.51 6.60
CA ALA A 12 2.04 -9.62 6.18
C ALA A 12 1.91 -9.89 4.68
N SER A 13 2.86 -10.66 4.14
CA SER A 13 2.75 -11.23 2.80
C SER A 13 1.50 -12.12 2.68
N GLY A 14 0.97 -12.27 1.47
CA GLY A 14 -0.21 -13.10 1.23
C GLY A 14 -1.55 -12.50 1.71
N SER A 15 -1.59 -11.27 2.22
CA SER A 15 -2.84 -10.61 2.64
C SER A 15 -3.74 -10.17 1.48
N GLY A 16 -3.28 -10.27 0.24
CA GLY A 16 -4.04 -9.94 -0.96
C GLY A 16 -3.77 -8.54 -1.53
N LYS A 17 -2.68 -7.88 -1.12
CA LYS A 17 -2.30 -6.54 -1.62
C LYS A 17 -2.33 -6.44 -3.14
N THR A 18 -1.60 -7.33 -3.81
CA THR A 18 -1.42 -7.31 -5.27
C THR A 18 -2.74 -7.39 -6.00
N LEU A 19 -3.63 -8.32 -5.62
CA LEU A 19 -4.95 -8.44 -6.26
C LEU A 19 -5.79 -7.17 -6.07
N ILE A 20 -5.79 -6.61 -4.85
CA ILE A 20 -6.54 -5.40 -4.54
C ILE A 20 -5.95 -4.20 -5.28
N THR A 21 -4.62 -4.09 -5.35
CA THR A 21 -3.94 -3.03 -6.11
C THR A 21 -4.29 -3.09 -7.59
N CYS A 22 -4.19 -4.27 -8.20
CA CYS A 22 -4.55 -4.47 -9.61
C CYS A 22 -6.02 -4.11 -9.89
N GLY A 23 -6.93 -4.58 -9.02
CA GLY A 23 -8.36 -4.25 -9.14
C GLY A 23 -8.63 -2.76 -9.03
N LEU A 24 -7.97 -2.07 -8.11
CA LEU A 24 -8.11 -0.62 -7.92
C LEU A 24 -7.54 0.16 -9.11
N LEU A 25 -6.36 -0.21 -9.60
CA LEU A 25 -5.76 0.39 -10.79
C LEU A 25 -6.66 0.22 -12.01
N GLN A 26 -7.17 -0.99 -12.22
CA GLN A 26 -8.08 -1.28 -13.33
C GLN A 26 -9.38 -0.46 -13.23
N ALA A 27 -9.93 -0.34 -12.02
CA ALA A 27 -11.13 0.45 -11.79
C ALA A 27 -10.92 1.94 -12.11
N PHE A 28 -9.77 2.50 -11.79
CA PHE A 28 -9.42 3.88 -12.14
C PHE A 28 -9.22 4.06 -13.63
N VAL A 29 -8.53 3.15 -14.30
CA VAL A 29 -8.36 3.16 -15.76
C VAL A 29 -9.71 3.07 -16.46
N ASN A 30 -10.60 2.19 -16.02
CA ASN A 30 -11.95 2.05 -16.59
C ASN A 30 -12.81 3.32 -16.43
N ARG A 31 -12.50 4.16 -15.43
CA ARG A 31 -13.12 5.48 -15.23
C ARG A 31 -12.47 6.59 -16.05
N GLY A 32 -11.48 6.27 -16.88
CA GLY A 32 -10.76 7.24 -17.71
C GLY A 32 -9.72 8.08 -16.95
N LEU A 33 -9.37 7.70 -15.70
CA LEU A 33 -8.39 8.44 -14.93
C LEU A 33 -6.96 8.11 -15.40
N LYS A 34 -6.13 9.14 -15.56
CA LYS A 34 -4.69 8.98 -15.79
C LYS A 34 -4.04 8.50 -14.50
N THR A 35 -3.73 7.22 -14.45
CA THR A 35 -3.26 6.56 -13.24
C THR A 35 -1.78 6.23 -13.35
N ALA A 36 -1.00 6.60 -12.33
CA ALA A 36 0.36 6.10 -12.13
C ALA A 36 0.36 4.99 -11.09
N SER A 37 1.15 3.94 -11.30
CA SER A 37 1.35 2.90 -10.30
C SER A 37 2.80 2.84 -9.85
N PHE A 38 3.00 2.45 -8.60
CA PHE A 38 4.32 2.27 -8.04
C PHE A 38 4.35 0.99 -7.20
N LYS A 39 5.52 0.35 -7.15
CA LYS A 39 5.79 -0.77 -6.26
C LYS A 39 6.89 -0.38 -5.28
N CYS A 40 6.67 -0.61 -3.98
CA CYS A 40 7.74 -0.52 -3.00
C CYS A 40 8.71 -1.70 -3.16
N GLY A 41 9.99 -1.42 -3.05
CA GLY A 41 11.04 -2.42 -3.19
C GLY A 41 11.39 -2.79 -4.64
N PRO A 42 12.39 -3.65 -4.84
CA PRO A 42 12.93 -4.00 -6.15
C PRO A 42 12.14 -5.15 -6.82
N ASP A 43 10.84 -4.98 -6.95
CA ASP A 43 9.97 -5.94 -7.63
C ASP A 43 9.99 -5.72 -9.15
N TYR A 44 9.92 -6.80 -9.91
CA TYR A 44 9.91 -6.77 -11.36
C TYR A 44 8.56 -7.19 -11.94
N ILE A 45 7.88 -8.15 -11.31
CA ILE A 45 6.68 -8.80 -11.86
C ILE A 45 5.47 -7.86 -11.78
N ASP A 46 5.20 -7.29 -10.59
CA ASP A 46 4.04 -6.42 -10.38
C ASP A 46 4.10 -5.15 -11.26
N PRO A 47 5.21 -4.41 -11.34
CA PRO A 47 5.33 -3.28 -12.27
C PRO A 47 5.13 -3.63 -13.73
N MET A 48 5.58 -4.81 -14.15
CA MET A 48 5.38 -5.29 -15.51
C MET A 48 3.91 -5.58 -15.79
N PHE A 49 3.21 -6.24 -14.85
CA PHE A 49 1.77 -6.48 -14.96
C PHE A 49 0.98 -5.18 -15.01
N HIS A 50 1.26 -4.24 -14.10
CA HIS A 50 0.62 -2.93 -14.09
C HIS A 50 0.80 -2.18 -15.42
N SER A 51 1.99 -2.28 -16.02
CA SER A 51 2.27 -1.56 -17.27
C SER A 51 1.71 -2.25 -18.50
N ARG A 52 1.89 -3.57 -18.63
CA ARG A 52 1.53 -4.31 -19.85
C ARG A 52 0.09 -4.77 -19.90
N VAL A 53 -0.48 -5.08 -18.74
CA VAL A 53 -1.85 -5.62 -18.66
C VAL A 53 -2.86 -4.53 -18.32
N ILE A 54 -2.57 -3.73 -17.28
CA ILE A 54 -3.51 -2.66 -16.85
C ILE A 54 -3.31 -1.37 -17.66
N GLY A 55 -2.12 -1.16 -18.23
CA GLY A 55 -1.82 0.02 -19.04
C GLY A 55 -1.43 1.27 -18.23
N THR A 56 -1.04 1.12 -16.97
CA THR A 56 -0.58 2.24 -16.15
C THR A 56 0.93 2.45 -16.27
N LYS A 57 1.41 3.68 -16.12
CA LYS A 57 2.84 3.90 -15.89
C LYS A 57 3.24 3.29 -14.56
N SER A 58 4.15 2.32 -14.55
CA SER A 58 4.62 1.70 -13.32
C SER A 58 6.13 1.88 -13.10
N ARG A 59 6.53 2.10 -11.84
CA ARG A 59 7.94 2.25 -11.41
C ARG A 59 8.11 1.72 -9.99
N ASN A 60 9.34 1.35 -9.67
CA ASN A 60 9.71 0.99 -8.31
C ASN A 60 10.09 2.24 -7.50
N LEU A 61 9.77 2.22 -6.22
CA LEU A 61 10.20 3.20 -5.23
C LEU A 61 10.87 2.43 -4.09
N ASP A 62 12.13 2.70 -3.86
CA ASP A 62 12.93 1.94 -2.92
C ASP A 62 13.87 2.85 -2.15
N THR A 63 13.68 2.91 -0.82
CA THR A 63 14.51 3.71 0.09
C THR A 63 15.77 2.98 0.54
N PHE A 64 15.97 1.72 0.12
CA PHE A 64 17.23 1.02 0.29
C PHE A 64 18.28 1.47 -0.74
N PHE A 65 17.88 1.47 -2.02
CA PHE A 65 18.79 1.81 -3.13
C PHE A 65 18.87 3.32 -3.40
N THR A 66 17.87 4.09 -2.99
CA THR A 66 17.81 5.53 -3.28
C THR A 66 17.59 6.37 -2.02
N SER A 67 18.22 7.53 -1.98
CA SER A 67 17.94 8.50 -0.93
C SER A 67 16.50 9.02 -1.02
N GLU A 68 15.98 9.54 0.08
CA GLU A 68 14.63 10.15 0.13
C GLU A 68 14.44 11.21 -0.98
N LYS A 69 15.45 12.04 -1.24
CA LYS A 69 15.42 13.05 -2.29
C LYS A 69 15.25 12.44 -3.68
N ILE A 70 15.96 11.35 -3.97
CA ILE A 70 15.87 10.63 -5.25
C ILE A 70 14.53 9.93 -5.36
N THR A 71 14.06 9.24 -4.31
CA THR A 71 12.76 8.59 -4.27
C THR A 71 11.63 9.60 -4.54
N ARG A 72 11.68 10.79 -3.94
CA ARG A 72 10.74 11.89 -4.21
C ARG A 72 10.80 12.35 -5.66
N GLY A 73 12.00 12.48 -6.22
CA GLY A 73 12.19 12.86 -7.62
C GLY A 73 11.60 11.84 -8.60
N ILE A 74 11.84 10.55 -8.37
CA ILE A 74 11.26 9.46 -9.16
C ILE A 74 9.74 9.52 -9.11
N PHE A 75 9.17 9.66 -7.91
CA PHE A 75 7.72 9.79 -7.72
C PHE A 75 7.18 11.00 -8.49
N GLN A 76 7.71 12.20 -8.27
CA GLN A 76 7.24 13.43 -8.92
C GLN A 76 7.29 13.32 -10.44
N LYS A 77 8.41 12.85 -10.99
CA LYS A 77 8.59 12.70 -12.45
C LYS A 77 7.55 11.77 -13.08
N ASN A 78 7.22 10.66 -12.41
CA ASN A 78 6.34 9.65 -12.99
C ASN A 78 4.85 9.84 -12.65
N ALA A 79 4.53 10.56 -11.58
CA ALA A 79 3.17 10.88 -11.15
C ALA A 79 2.67 12.24 -11.69
N SER A 80 3.58 13.05 -12.24
CA SER A 80 3.21 14.35 -12.82
C SER A 80 2.24 14.18 -13.98
N GLY A 81 1.14 14.94 -13.96
CA GLY A 81 0.09 14.86 -14.97
C GLY A 81 -0.84 13.65 -14.85
N CYS A 82 -0.72 12.86 -13.79
CA CYS A 82 -1.69 11.82 -13.43
C CYS A 82 -2.74 12.36 -12.45
N ASP A 83 -3.96 11.84 -12.57
CA ASP A 83 -5.07 12.20 -11.68
C ASP A 83 -4.92 11.53 -10.32
N ILE A 84 -4.34 10.32 -10.29
CA ILE A 84 -4.08 9.55 -9.07
C ILE A 84 -2.85 8.67 -9.21
N SER A 85 -2.18 8.42 -8.10
CA SER A 85 -1.07 7.49 -7.98
C SER A 85 -1.36 6.43 -6.92
N VAL A 86 -1.23 5.16 -7.30
CA VAL A 86 -1.40 4.02 -6.39
C VAL A 86 -0.04 3.35 -6.19
N MET A 87 0.31 3.13 -4.93
CA MET A 87 1.52 2.39 -4.55
C MET A 87 1.15 1.08 -3.92
N GLU A 88 1.83 0.03 -4.32
CA GLU A 88 1.75 -1.27 -3.68
C GLU A 88 2.95 -1.47 -2.75
N GLY A 89 2.66 -1.75 -1.48
CA GLY A 89 3.67 -2.08 -0.49
C GLY A 89 4.28 -3.47 -0.72
N VAL A 90 5.43 -3.70 -0.11
CA VAL A 90 6.14 -4.98 -0.09
C VAL A 90 6.05 -5.58 1.31
N MET A 91 6.02 -6.92 1.42
CA MET A 91 5.98 -7.66 2.70
C MET A 91 4.95 -7.10 3.69
N GLY A 92 5.23 -7.12 4.99
CA GLY A 92 4.49 -6.38 5.99
C GLY A 92 4.85 -4.90 6.00
N TYR A 93 3.95 -4.08 6.50
CA TYR A 93 4.07 -2.62 6.41
C TYR A 93 5.35 -2.07 7.05
N TYR A 94 5.74 -2.65 8.18
CA TYR A 94 6.95 -2.26 8.93
C TYR A 94 8.16 -3.16 8.67
N ASP A 95 8.01 -4.21 7.84
CA ASP A 95 9.09 -5.14 7.54
C ASP A 95 10.09 -4.47 6.60
N GLY A 96 11.28 -4.24 7.10
CA GLY A 96 12.37 -3.57 6.40
C GLY A 96 13.53 -4.50 6.07
N MET A 97 14.72 -3.91 5.94
CA MET A 97 15.95 -4.63 5.59
C MET A 97 16.52 -5.51 6.71
N GLY A 98 15.96 -5.48 7.90
CA GLY A 98 16.38 -6.28 9.05
C GLY A 98 15.18 -6.67 9.90
N LEU A 99 15.42 -7.51 10.90
CA LEU A 99 14.35 -8.01 11.79
C LEU A 99 13.89 -6.98 12.82
N ASP A 100 14.67 -5.96 13.07
CA ASP A 100 14.50 -4.95 14.13
C ASP A 100 14.30 -3.52 13.62
N THR A 101 14.27 -3.33 12.30
CA THR A 101 14.19 -2.00 11.70
C THR A 101 13.11 -1.90 10.63
N ALA A 102 12.40 -0.77 10.61
CA ALA A 102 11.47 -0.43 9.55
C ALA A 102 12.14 0.31 8.36
N LYS A 103 13.47 0.42 8.35
CA LYS A 103 14.23 1.04 7.26
C LYS A 103 14.05 0.24 5.96
N ALA A 104 13.82 0.93 4.86
CA ALA A 104 13.53 0.35 3.55
C ALA A 104 12.23 -0.46 3.46
N SER A 105 11.34 -0.35 4.45
CA SER A 105 9.99 -0.92 4.41
C SER A 105 9.01 -0.08 3.60
N SER A 106 7.80 -0.59 3.42
CA SER A 106 6.69 0.19 2.87
C SER A 106 6.36 1.43 3.72
N TYR A 107 6.56 1.35 5.05
CA TYR A 107 6.43 2.49 5.96
C TYR A 107 7.47 3.58 5.65
N ASP A 108 8.71 3.19 5.40
CA ASP A 108 9.79 4.14 5.12
C ASP A 108 9.50 4.92 3.82
N VAL A 109 9.03 4.24 2.76
CA VAL A 109 8.55 4.89 1.53
C VAL A 109 7.36 5.81 1.79
N ALA A 110 6.39 5.36 2.61
CA ALA A 110 5.23 6.17 2.97
C ALA A 110 5.62 7.43 3.73
N ALA A 111 6.60 7.33 4.64
CA ALA A 111 7.14 8.46 5.40
C ALA A 111 7.88 9.44 4.48
N ALA A 112 8.81 8.94 3.65
CA ALA A 112 9.57 9.73 2.71
C ALA A 112 8.69 10.56 1.76
N LEU A 113 7.59 10.00 1.31
CA LEU A 113 6.68 10.63 0.35
C LEU A 113 5.42 11.24 1.00
N GLN A 114 5.27 11.14 2.31
CA GLN A 114 4.09 11.61 3.05
C GLN A 114 2.77 11.08 2.48
N ILE A 115 2.70 9.77 2.24
CA ILE A 115 1.57 9.11 1.61
C ILE A 115 0.57 8.61 2.66
N PRO A 116 -0.74 8.84 2.50
CA PRO A 116 -1.75 8.15 3.28
C PRO A 116 -1.78 6.67 2.91
N VAL A 117 -1.90 5.82 3.92
CA VAL A 117 -1.83 4.36 3.80
C VAL A 117 -3.19 3.74 4.09
N VAL A 118 -3.61 2.80 3.25
CA VAL A 118 -4.67 1.85 3.54
C VAL A 118 -4.03 0.52 3.87
N LEU A 119 -4.25 0.04 5.09
CA LEU A 119 -3.73 -1.24 5.55
C LEU A 119 -4.71 -2.35 5.19
N VAL A 120 -4.28 -3.26 4.33
CA VAL A 120 -5.02 -4.47 3.98
C VAL A 120 -4.76 -5.53 5.05
N VAL A 121 -5.81 -5.97 5.71
CA VAL A 121 -5.74 -6.95 6.79
C VAL A 121 -6.57 -8.17 6.44
N SER A 122 -5.98 -9.36 6.53
CA SER A 122 -6.71 -10.61 6.36
C SER A 122 -7.53 -10.89 7.61
N ALA A 123 -8.85 -10.96 7.46
CA ALA A 123 -9.79 -11.29 8.54
C ALA A 123 -10.00 -12.80 8.70
N ARG A 124 -9.31 -13.63 7.90
CA ARG A 124 -9.49 -15.08 7.93
C ARG A 124 -9.15 -15.67 9.31
N GLY A 125 -10.12 -16.33 9.93
CA GLY A 125 -9.94 -16.99 11.22
C GLY A 125 -9.79 -16.04 12.41
N SER A 126 -10.12 -14.76 12.24
CA SER A 126 -10.02 -13.74 13.30
C SER A 126 -11.34 -12.99 13.47
N ALA A 127 -11.65 -12.61 14.70
CA ALA A 127 -12.78 -11.76 15.08
C ALA A 127 -12.26 -10.57 15.89
N LEU A 128 -12.55 -10.46 17.17
CA LEU A 128 -12.11 -9.35 18.03
C LEU A 128 -10.56 -9.19 18.07
N SER A 129 -9.81 -10.28 17.96
CA SER A 129 -8.32 -10.23 17.91
C SER A 129 -7.79 -9.39 16.74
N LEU A 130 -8.59 -9.23 15.68
CA LEU A 130 -8.23 -8.37 14.54
C LEU A 130 -8.15 -6.91 14.95
N ALA A 131 -9.01 -6.46 15.88
CA ALA A 131 -8.97 -5.10 16.41
C ALA A 131 -7.67 -4.84 17.17
N ALA A 132 -7.20 -5.80 17.97
CA ALA A 132 -5.92 -5.70 18.68
C ALA A 132 -4.74 -5.61 17.70
N LEU A 133 -4.76 -6.41 16.62
CA LEU A 133 -3.75 -6.36 15.57
C LEU A 133 -3.77 -5.00 14.86
N VAL A 134 -4.92 -4.51 14.45
CA VAL A 134 -5.08 -3.20 13.80
C VAL A 134 -4.59 -2.08 14.72
N LYS A 135 -4.97 -2.10 16.00
CA LYS A 135 -4.50 -1.13 17.01
C LYS A 135 -2.98 -1.16 17.12
N GLY A 136 -2.37 -2.34 17.16
CA GLY A 136 -0.91 -2.48 17.15
C GLY A 136 -0.27 -1.78 15.95
N PHE A 137 -0.80 -1.97 14.74
CA PHE A 137 -0.29 -1.29 13.54
C PHE A 137 -0.46 0.24 13.60
N LEU A 138 -1.55 0.73 14.15
CA LEU A 138 -1.81 2.17 14.25
C LEU A 138 -0.86 2.85 15.25
N GLU A 139 -0.53 2.19 16.34
CA GLU A 139 0.21 2.74 17.48
C GLU A 139 1.72 2.40 17.45
N PHE A 140 2.14 1.40 16.67
CA PHE A 140 3.55 0.94 16.64
C PHE A 140 4.55 2.04 16.29
N LYS A 141 4.15 2.98 15.43
CA LYS A 141 4.92 4.19 15.12
C LYS A 141 4.04 5.42 15.36
N LYS A 142 4.63 6.46 15.97
CA LYS A 142 3.93 7.72 16.29
C LYS A 142 3.21 8.32 15.07
N GLU A 143 3.79 8.15 13.88
CA GLU A 143 3.20 8.57 12.60
C GLU A 143 3.05 7.38 11.67
N SER A 144 2.14 6.46 11.99
CA SER A 144 1.89 5.27 11.18
C SER A 144 1.42 5.57 9.75
N ARG A 145 0.90 6.79 9.51
CA ARG A 145 0.29 7.24 8.25
C ARG A 145 -0.88 6.39 7.77
N ILE A 146 -1.31 5.39 8.53
CA ILE A 146 -2.50 4.60 8.23
C ILE A 146 -3.73 5.50 8.40
N ARG A 147 -4.54 5.60 7.34
CA ARG A 147 -5.76 6.43 7.28
C ARG A 147 -6.99 5.62 6.93
N GLY A 148 -6.81 4.33 6.65
CA GLY A 148 -7.89 3.41 6.36
C GLY A 148 -7.46 1.97 6.55
N ILE A 149 -8.43 1.13 6.86
CA ILE A 149 -8.28 -0.32 6.98
C ILE A 149 -9.16 -0.97 5.93
N LEU A 150 -8.61 -1.92 5.19
CA LEU A 150 -9.36 -2.75 4.26
C LEU A 150 -9.32 -4.19 4.76
N LEU A 151 -10.47 -4.70 5.17
CA LEU A 151 -10.60 -6.08 5.60
C LEU A 151 -10.76 -6.97 4.38
N ASN A 152 -9.86 -7.93 4.22
CA ASN A 152 -9.90 -8.93 3.16
C ASN A 152 -10.19 -10.32 3.73
N ARG A 153 -10.76 -11.21 2.92
CA ARG A 153 -11.13 -12.59 3.31
C ARG A 153 -12.10 -12.63 4.50
N VAL A 154 -13.04 -11.69 4.51
CA VAL A 154 -14.08 -11.59 5.52
C VAL A 154 -15.11 -12.71 5.31
N SER A 155 -15.54 -13.36 6.38
CA SER A 155 -16.72 -14.22 6.35
C SER A 155 -17.98 -13.37 6.38
N ALA A 156 -18.86 -13.55 5.39
CA ALA A 156 -20.12 -12.79 5.30
C ALA A 156 -21.01 -12.92 6.55
N MET A 157 -20.93 -14.04 7.27
CA MET A 157 -21.70 -14.26 8.51
C MET A 157 -21.12 -13.52 9.72
N LEU A 158 -19.80 -13.31 9.78
CA LEU A 158 -19.15 -12.70 10.95
C LEU A 158 -19.00 -11.18 10.84
N TYR A 159 -19.00 -10.66 9.62
CA TYR A 159 -18.73 -9.24 9.38
C TYR A 159 -19.74 -8.28 10.05
N PRO A 160 -21.08 -8.48 9.93
CA PRO A 160 -22.04 -7.54 10.54
C PRO A 160 -21.94 -7.50 12.06
N VAL A 161 -21.63 -8.63 12.69
CA VAL A 161 -21.62 -8.77 14.16
C VAL A 161 -20.32 -8.22 14.79
N SER A 162 -19.18 -8.44 14.15
CA SER A 162 -17.88 -8.15 14.77
C SER A 162 -17.36 -6.72 14.52
N TYR A 163 -17.80 -6.06 13.46
CA TYR A 163 -17.16 -4.81 12.99
C TYR A 163 -18.07 -3.59 12.93
N THR A 164 -19.36 -3.72 13.19
CA THR A 164 -20.29 -2.57 13.30
C THR A 164 -20.18 -1.86 14.65
N HIS A 165 -19.46 -2.43 15.61
CA HIS A 165 -19.30 -1.92 16.98
C HIS A 165 -17.86 -1.60 17.37
N LEU A 166 -16.96 -1.52 16.41
CA LEU A 166 -15.58 -1.01 16.56
C LEU A 166 -15.50 0.41 16.00
#